data_680798a21e3b2366d6f393e874f382d8
#
_entry.id   680798a21e3b2366d6f393e874f382d8
#
_cell.length_a   1.000
_cell.length_b   1.000
_cell.length_c   1.000
_cell.angle_alpha   90.00
_cell.angle_beta   90.00
_cell.angle_gamma   90.00
#
_symmetry.space_group_name_H-M   'P 1'
#
loop_
_entity.id
_entity.type
_entity.pdbx_description
1 polymer ?
#
loop_
_entity_poly.entity_id
_entity_poly.type
_entity_poly.pdbx_seq_one_letter_code
_entity_poly.pdbx_strand_id
1 'polypeptide(L)'
;MSKPTNKKINIFLSLEQNIFSGYFNAQDPAPLYKRQLSHEFELYIMTCIKSAKRDSEFNYKISYQDEADKQYAEPLAYAIRSHFSETKAVATAAFEKFKKKTYVLLFMSMTVVMICQGFLPLLLMKEEHTFTSGLMNSMDVLCWVILWKPIERLIFYWNPFLKDISILEKLEKAEVIVTEVDN
;
A
#
# COMPACT_ATOMS: atom_id res chain seq x y z
N MET A 1 -10.15 13.73 -26.58
CA MET A 1 -9.68 13.10 -25.31
C MET A 1 -8.42 12.30 -25.63
N SER A 2 -7.23 12.82 -25.29
CA SER A 2 -5.97 12.11 -25.50
C SER A 2 -5.90 10.94 -24.50
N LYS A 3 -5.63 9.71 -25.01
CA LYS A 3 -5.33 8.54 -24.16
C LYS A 3 -4.22 8.93 -23.18
N PRO A 4 -4.35 8.62 -21.88
CA PRO A 4 -3.25 8.81 -20.95
C PRO A 4 -2.07 7.97 -21.45
N THR A 5 -0.95 8.62 -21.72
CA THR A 5 0.29 7.96 -22.13
C THR A 5 0.77 7.19 -20.89
N ASN A 6 0.53 5.88 -20.85
CA ASN A 6 1.02 5.00 -19.80
C ASN A 6 2.55 5.16 -19.73
N LYS A 7 3.04 5.77 -18.65
CA LYS A 7 4.47 5.97 -18.46
C LYS A 7 5.10 4.63 -18.10
N LYS A 8 5.84 4.02 -19.05
CA LYS A 8 6.64 2.82 -18.76
C LYS A 8 7.88 3.21 -17.96
N ILE A 9 8.07 2.56 -16.82
CA ILE A 9 9.24 2.74 -15.97
C ILE A 9 10.07 1.46 -16.06
N ASN A 10 11.31 1.60 -16.53
CA ASN A 10 12.24 0.50 -16.63
C ASN A 10 13.12 0.46 -15.37
N ILE A 11 13.20 -0.70 -14.74
CA ILE A 11 14.10 -0.99 -13.63
C ILE A 11 15.25 -1.80 -14.21
N PHE A 12 16.46 -1.23 -14.17
CA PHE A 12 17.65 -1.84 -14.77
C PHE A 12 18.36 -2.72 -13.74
N LEU A 13 18.64 -3.96 -14.12
CA LEU A 13 19.31 -4.96 -13.31
C LEU A 13 20.47 -5.57 -14.12
N SER A 14 21.59 -5.91 -13.46
CA SER A 14 22.72 -6.59 -14.08
C SER A 14 22.92 -7.95 -13.45
N LEU A 15 23.24 -8.96 -14.27
CA LEU A 15 23.56 -10.31 -13.79
C LEU A 15 25.05 -10.53 -13.52
N GLU A 16 25.88 -9.49 -13.64
CA GLU A 16 27.29 -9.61 -13.25
C GLU A 16 27.42 -10.16 -11.84
N GLN A 17 28.29 -11.15 -11.67
CA GLN A 17 28.44 -11.92 -10.43
C GLN A 17 28.63 -11.03 -9.19
N ASN A 18 29.39 -9.94 -9.33
CA ASN A 18 29.64 -8.98 -8.25
C ASN A 18 28.39 -8.22 -7.82
N ILE A 19 27.50 -7.86 -8.77
CA ILE A 19 26.28 -7.09 -8.54
C ILE A 19 25.15 -8.03 -8.09
N PHE A 20 25.06 -9.18 -8.76
CA PHE A 20 24.02 -10.18 -8.53
C PHE A 20 24.01 -10.69 -7.08
N SER A 21 25.19 -10.92 -6.47
CA SER A 21 25.29 -11.34 -5.07
C SER A 21 24.69 -10.32 -4.10
N GLY A 22 24.71 -9.02 -4.44
CA GLY A 22 24.16 -7.94 -3.63
C GLY A 22 22.61 -7.85 -3.67
N TYR A 23 21.95 -8.52 -4.61
CA TYR A 23 20.49 -8.52 -4.68
C TYR A 23 19.83 -9.36 -3.59
N PHE A 24 20.56 -10.28 -2.98
CA PHE A 24 20.05 -11.21 -1.99
C PHE A 24 20.61 -10.94 -0.61
N ASN A 25 19.84 -11.29 0.40
CA ASN A 25 20.33 -11.26 1.77
C ASN A 25 21.43 -12.31 1.95
N ALA A 26 22.64 -11.86 2.26
CA ALA A 26 23.80 -12.73 2.45
C ALA A 26 23.64 -13.69 3.64
N GLN A 27 22.77 -13.39 4.59
CA GLN A 27 22.53 -14.21 5.78
C GLN A 27 21.45 -15.27 5.56
N ASP A 28 20.73 -15.23 4.43
CA ASP A 28 19.68 -16.20 4.14
C ASP A 28 20.28 -17.46 3.48
N PRO A 29 20.21 -18.64 4.12
CA PRO A 29 20.75 -19.88 3.57
C PRO A 29 19.84 -20.55 2.53
N ALA A 30 18.68 -19.95 2.22
CA ALA A 30 17.72 -20.52 1.29
C ALA A 30 18.28 -20.62 -0.14
N PRO A 31 17.78 -21.56 -0.97
CA PRO A 31 18.12 -21.62 -2.39
C PRO A 31 17.78 -20.29 -3.08
N LEU A 32 18.51 -19.94 -4.14
CA LEU A 32 18.49 -18.65 -4.81
C LEU A 32 17.06 -18.15 -5.12
N TYR A 33 16.20 -19.02 -5.63
CA TYR A 33 14.83 -18.70 -6.00
C TYR A 33 13.87 -18.46 -4.82
N LYS A 34 14.30 -18.84 -3.58
CA LYS A 34 13.54 -18.61 -2.33
C LYS A 34 14.25 -17.64 -1.39
N ARG A 35 15.45 -17.20 -1.76
CA ARG A 35 16.22 -16.31 -0.92
C ARG A 35 15.58 -14.93 -0.86
N GLN A 36 15.57 -14.34 0.32
CA GLN A 36 15.07 -13.00 0.52
C GLN A 36 15.93 -11.97 -0.22
N LEU A 37 15.29 -10.96 -0.78
CA LEU A 37 16.01 -9.84 -1.36
C LEU A 37 16.72 -9.04 -0.27
N SER A 38 17.85 -8.43 -0.62
CA SER A 38 18.54 -7.52 0.30
C SER A 38 17.71 -6.24 0.47
N HIS A 39 17.81 -5.63 1.64
CA HIS A 39 17.12 -4.37 1.93
C HIS A 39 17.56 -3.25 0.98
N GLU A 40 18.85 -3.22 0.62
CA GLU A 40 19.39 -2.22 -0.31
C GLU A 40 18.80 -2.36 -1.71
N PHE A 41 18.63 -3.60 -2.17
CA PHE A 41 18.02 -3.87 -3.47
C PHE A 41 16.51 -3.54 -3.48
N GLU A 42 15.79 -3.88 -2.43
CA GLU A 42 14.39 -3.47 -2.25
C GLU A 42 14.28 -1.94 -2.29
N LEU A 43 15.14 -1.24 -1.55
CA LEU A 43 15.17 0.22 -1.52
C LEU A 43 15.47 0.83 -2.90
N TYR A 44 16.38 0.22 -3.67
CA TYR A 44 16.67 0.62 -5.04
C TYR A 44 15.42 0.53 -5.92
N ILE A 45 14.72 -0.61 -5.91
CA ILE A 45 13.47 -0.78 -6.68
C ILE A 45 12.42 0.26 -6.25
N MET A 46 12.22 0.43 -4.95
CA MET A 46 11.26 1.40 -4.41
C MET A 46 11.63 2.84 -4.78
N THR A 47 12.91 3.16 -4.88
CA THR A 47 13.37 4.49 -5.33
C THR A 47 13.09 4.71 -6.82
N CYS A 48 13.33 3.71 -7.66
CA CYS A 48 13.02 3.77 -9.10
C CYS A 48 11.53 4.06 -9.35
N ILE A 49 10.65 3.52 -8.51
CA ILE A 49 9.19 3.67 -8.65
C ILE A 49 8.60 4.83 -7.84
N LYS A 50 9.38 5.54 -7.03
CA LYS A 50 8.90 6.63 -6.16
C LYS A 50 8.10 7.69 -6.91
N SER A 51 8.48 7.97 -8.16
CA SER A 51 7.79 8.92 -9.05
C SER A 51 6.63 8.30 -9.84
N ALA A 52 6.35 7.01 -9.63
CA ALA A 52 5.32 6.29 -10.37
C ALA A 52 3.92 6.81 -10.03
N LYS A 53 3.10 6.98 -11.06
CA LYS A 53 1.67 7.21 -10.91
C LYS A 53 0.95 5.86 -10.86
N ARG A 54 -0.30 5.87 -10.37
CA ARG A 54 -1.14 4.68 -10.30
C ARG A 54 -1.27 3.95 -11.65
N ASP A 55 -1.16 4.66 -12.77
CA ASP A 55 -1.31 4.11 -14.11
C ASP A 55 0.03 3.76 -14.79
N SER A 56 1.18 3.89 -14.09
CA SER A 56 2.49 3.51 -14.64
C SER A 56 2.60 2.00 -14.78
N GLU A 57 3.28 1.54 -15.83
CA GLU A 57 3.68 0.15 -16.05
C GLU A 57 5.16 -0.02 -15.70
N PHE A 58 5.52 -1.20 -15.20
CA PHE A 58 6.90 -1.51 -14.79
C PHE A 58 7.45 -2.66 -15.62
N ASN A 59 8.72 -2.52 -16.02
CA ASN A 59 9.47 -3.58 -16.68
C ASN A 59 10.82 -3.75 -15.98
N TYR A 60 11.24 -4.98 -15.76
CA TYR A 60 12.59 -5.32 -15.34
C TYR A 60 13.45 -5.55 -16.57
N LYS A 61 14.45 -4.71 -16.77
CA LYS A 61 15.46 -4.88 -17.82
C LYS A 61 16.68 -5.51 -17.21
N ILE A 62 16.85 -6.79 -17.46
CA ILE A 62 17.95 -7.59 -16.95
C ILE A 62 19.02 -7.67 -18.04
N SER A 63 20.20 -7.15 -17.77
CA SER A 63 21.35 -7.20 -18.67
C SER A 63 22.34 -8.28 -18.21
N TYR A 64 22.93 -9.01 -19.15
CA TYR A 64 23.98 -9.99 -18.91
C TYR A 64 25.14 -9.75 -19.90
N GLN A 65 26.37 -10.04 -19.48
CA GLN A 65 27.57 -9.97 -20.32
C GLN A 65 27.99 -11.36 -20.81
N ASP A 66 27.83 -12.37 -19.96
CA ASP A 66 28.20 -13.74 -20.26
C ASP A 66 26.95 -14.60 -20.42
N GLU A 67 26.88 -15.42 -21.46
CA GLU A 67 25.74 -16.28 -21.71
C GLU A 67 25.50 -17.30 -20.57
N ALA A 68 26.55 -17.63 -19.82
CA ALA A 68 26.46 -18.42 -18.61
C ALA A 68 25.63 -17.76 -17.51
N ASP A 69 25.61 -16.43 -17.45
CA ASP A 69 24.87 -15.68 -16.44
C ASP A 69 23.36 -15.61 -16.73
N LYS A 70 22.97 -15.79 -17.98
CA LYS A 70 21.57 -15.79 -18.44
C LYS A 70 20.70 -16.78 -17.65
N GLN A 71 21.28 -17.91 -17.19
CA GLN A 71 20.58 -18.90 -16.37
C GLN A 71 20.03 -18.32 -15.04
N TYR A 72 20.61 -17.22 -14.54
CA TYR A 72 20.21 -16.57 -13.30
C TYR A 72 19.06 -15.57 -13.48
N ALA A 73 18.68 -15.23 -14.72
CA ALA A 73 17.64 -14.26 -14.99
C ALA A 73 16.26 -14.73 -14.48
N GLU A 74 15.88 -15.97 -14.75
CA GLU A 74 14.60 -16.52 -14.29
C GLU A 74 14.54 -16.68 -12.76
N PRO A 75 15.56 -17.26 -12.07
CA PRO A 75 15.60 -17.31 -10.62
C PRO A 75 15.48 -15.92 -9.96
N LEU A 76 16.17 -14.92 -10.51
CA LEU A 76 16.08 -13.55 -10.01
C LEU A 76 14.68 -12.98 -10.20
N ALA A 77 14.11 -13.13 -11.39
CA ALA A 77 12.75 -12.67 -11.68
C ALA A 77 11.71 -13.34 -10.76
N TYR A 78 11.87 -14.63 -10.50
CA TYR A 78 11.01 -15.35 -9.58
C TYR A 78 11.15 -14.86 -8.15
N ALA A 79 12.37 -14.65 -7.66
CA ALA A 79 12.64 -14.13 -6.31
C ALA A 79 12.02 -12.73 -6.13
N ILE A 80 12.17 -11.85 -7.13
CA ILE A 80 11.55 -10.51 -7.11
C ILE A 80 10.03 -10.61 -7.04
N ARG A 81 9.42 -11.43 -7.89
CA ARG A 81 7.95 -11.62 -7.91
C ARG A 81 7.43 -12.20 -6.59
N SER A 82 8.11 -13.22 -6.04
CA SER A 82 7.76 -13.82 -4.74
C SER A 82 7.81 -12.79 -3.62
N HIS A 83 8.89 -12.02 -3.55
CA HIS A 83 9.07 -10.97 -2.54
C HIS A 83 7.95 -9.91 -2.60
N PHE A 84 7.63 -9.39 -3.80
CA PHE A 84 6.57 -8.39 -3.93
C PHE A 84 5.17 -8.97 -3.76
N SER A 85 4.96 -10.25 -4.08
CA SER A 85 3.73 -10.97 -3.77
C SER A 85 3.50 -11.08 -2.25
N GLU A 86 4.54 -11.46 -1.50
CA GLU A 86 4.49 -11.53 -0.04
C GLU A 86 4.27 -10.14 0.58
N THR A 87 5.02 -9.13 0.13
CA THR A 87 4.88 -7.74 0.59
C THR A 87 3.46 -7.21 0.30
N LYS A 88 2.90 -7.53 -0.88
CA LYS A 88 1.51 -7.19 -1.23
C LYS A 88 0.51 -7.88 -0.30
N ALA A 89 0.73 -9.16 0.03
CA ALA A 89 -0.14 -9.88 0.95
C ALA A 89 -0.15 -9.24 2.33
N VAL A 90 1.02 -8.85 2.85
CA VAL A 90 1.14 -8.13 4.13
C VAL A 90 0.44 -6.76 4.07
N ALA A 91 0.65 -5.99 3.01
CA ALA A 91 0.00 -4.69 2.83
C ALA A 91 -1.52 -4.82 2.72
N THR A 92 -2.01 -5.85 2.02
CA THR A 92 -3.44 -6.14 1.89
C THR A 92 -4.04 -6.53 3.23
N ALA A 93 -3.38 -7.38 4.00
CA ALA A 93 -3.82 -7.76 5.35
C ALA A 93 -3.87 -6.56 6.31
N ALA A 94 -2.87 -5.68 6.22
CA ALA A 94 -2.84 -4.42 6.99
C ALA A 94 -4.01 -3.51 6.61
N PHE A 95 -4.31 -3.39 5.31
CA PHE A 95 -5.45 -2.63 4.81
C PHE A 95 -6.79 -3.19 5.27
N GLU A 96 -7.01 -4.51 5.21
CA GLU A 96 -8.23 -5.14 5.69
C GLU A 96 -8.41 -4.95 7.21
N LYS A 97 -7.34 -5.02 7.97
CA LYS A 97 -7.34 -4.74 9.41
C LYS A 97 -7.70 -3.28 9.70
N PHE A 98 -7.12 -2.35 8.93
CA PHE A 98 -7.43 -0.93 9.01
C PHE A 98 -8.91 -0.67 8.67
N LYS A 99 -9.40 -1.24 7.58
CA LYS A 99 -10.79 -1.15 7.12
C LYS A 99 -11.77 -1.63 8.20
N LYS A 100 -11.56 -2.84 8.73
CA LYS A 100 -12.38 -3.39 9.81
C LYS A 100 -12.41 -2.48 11.03
N LYS A 101 -11.25 -1.98 11.46
CA LYS A 101 -11.15 -1.07 12.62
C LYS A 101 -11.89 0.25 12.38
N THR A 102 -11.82 0.78 11.16
CA THR A 102 -12.48 2.04 10.79
C THR A 102 -14.00 1.87 10.75
N TYR A 103 -14.51 0.75 10.20
CA TYR A 103 -15.94 0.47 10.23
C TYR A 103 -16.50 0.26 11.64
N VAL A 104 -15.75 -0.43 12.50
CA VAL A 104 -16.15 -0.59 13.91
C VAL A 104 -16.22 0.79 14.60
N LEU A 105 -15.23 1.64 14.35
CA LEU A 105 -15.23 3.00 14.91
C LEU A 105 -16.41 3.84 14.38
N LEU A 106 -16.71 3.74 13.08
CA LEU A 106 -17.86 4.43 12.47
C LEU A 106 -19.18 3.96 13.07
N PHE A 107 -19.36 2.65 13.20
CA PHE A 107 -20.56 2.07 13.80
C PHE A 107 -20.74 2.52 15.25
N MET A 108 -19.65 2.48 16.03
CA MET A 108 -19.64 2.92 17.42
C MET A 108 -20.00 4.41 17.57
N SER A 109 -19.39 5.27 16.74
CA SER A 109 -19.69 6.70 16.77
C SER A 109 -21.14 6.99 16.33
N MET A 110 -21.64 6.28 15.33
CA MET A 110 -23.03 6.41 14.89
C MET A 110 -24.03 5.97 15.97
N THR A 111 -23.71 4.89 16.70
CA THR A 111 -24.54 4.44 17.83
C THR A 111 -24.58 5.47 18.95
N VAL A 112 -23.44 6.09 19.27
CA VAL A 112 -23.37 7.17 20.29
C VAL A 112 -24.22 8.36 19.86
N VAL A 113 -24.11 8.77 18.59
CA VAL A 113 -24.91 9.90 18.07
C VAL A 113 -26.41 9.59 18.12
N MET A 114 -26.83 8.38 17.74
CA MET A 114 -28.23 7.96 17.82
C MET A 114 -28.76 7.97 19.25
N ILE A 115 -27.96 7.53 20.21
CA ILE A 115 -28.34 7.59 21.64
C ILE A 115 -28.44 9.04 22.11
N CYS A 116 -27.46 9.88 21.78
CA CYS A 116 -27.45 11.29 22.18
C CYS A 116 -28.62 12.07 21.57
N GLN A 117 -28.90 11.88 20.29
CA GLN A 117 -29.97 12.63 19.61
C GLN A 117 -31.36 12.05 19.79
N GLY A 118 -31.49 10.73 19.93
CA GLY A 118 -32.78 10.08 20.10
C GLY A 118 -33.29 10.01 21.55
N PHE A 119 -32.40 9.70 22.48
CA PHE A 119 -32.76 9.38 23.86
C PHE A 119 -32.64 10.59 24.79
N LEU A 120 -31.64 11.43 24.60
CA LEU A 120 -31.41 12.60 25.47
C LEU A 120 -32.55 13.63 25.44
N PRO A 121 -33.09 14.04 24.27
CA PRO A 121 -34.23 14.92 24.19
C PRO A 121 -35.47 14.38 24.92
N LEU A 122 -35.69 13.07 24.81
CA LEU A 122 -36.84 12.42 25.44
C LEU A 122 -36.77 12.47 26.98
N LEU A 123 -35.58 12.43 27.55
CA LEU A 123 -35.37 12.57 28.99
C LEU A 123 -35.45 14.01 29.47
N LEU A 124 -35.02 14.97 28.65
CA LEU A 124 -34.93 16.39 29.01
C LEU A 124 -36.21 17.21 28.67
N MET A 125 -37.13 16.66 27.91
CA MET A 125 -38.40 17.33 27.54
C MET A 125 -39.30 17.68 28.72
N LYS A 126 -38.96 17.25 29.94
CA LYS A 126 -39.74 17.51 31.15
C LYS A 126 -39.50 18.87 31.81
N GLU A 127 -38.45 19.59 31.41
CA GLU A 127 -38.08 20.86 32.04
C GLU A 127 -37.83 21.95 30.99
N GLU A 128 -38.68 22.96 30.92
CA GLU A 128 -38.50 24.17 30.11
C GLU A 128 -37.46 25.11 30.75
N HIS A 129 -36.20 24.78 30.65
CA HIS A 129 -35.14 25.67 31.13
C HIS A 129 -34.20 26.05 29.97
N THR A 130 -33.81 27.34 29.91
CA THR A 130 -32.83 27.88 28.95
C THR A 130 -31.49 27.11 28.94
N PHE A 131 -31.15 26.52 30.10
CA PHE A 131 -29.95 25.65 30.25
C PHE A 131 -30.07 24.37 29.40
N THR A 132 -31.25 23.78 29.28
CA THR A 132 -31.48 22.55 28.50
C THR A 132 -31.27 22.80 27.01
N SER A 133 -31.66 23.96 26.50
CA SER A 133 -31.42 24.34 25.09
C SER A 133 -29.94 24.55 24.79
N GLY A 134 -29.18 25.14 25.71
CA GLY A 134 -27.73 25.32 25.58
C GLY A 134 -27.00 23.98 25.62
N LEU A 135 -27.45 23.04 26.45
CA LEU A 135 -26.87 21.70 26.56
C LEU A 135 -27.13 20.89 25.26
N MET A 136 -28.35 20.96 24.71
CA MET A 136 -28.70 20.30 23.43
C MET A 136 -27.81 20.79 22.28
N ASN A 137 -27.69 22.13 22.12
CA ASN A 137 -26.80 22.68 21.09
C ASN A 137 -25.33 22.23 21.24
N SER A 138 -24.83 22.12 22.48
CA SER A 138 -23.49 21.63 22.75
C SER A 138 -23.32 20.15 22.39
N MET A 139 -24.37 19.33 22.61
CA MET A 139 -24.38 17.91 22.24
C MET A 139 -24.37 17.71 20.72
N ASP A 140 -25.09 18.58 19.97
CA ASP A 140 -25.05 18.51 18.49
C ASP A 140 -23.63 18.73 17.96
N VAL A 141 -22.91 19.71 18.50
CA VAL A 141 -21.51 19.97 18.13
C VAL A 141 -20.62 18.79 18.49
N LEU A 142 -20.79 18.20 19.69
CA LEU A 142 -20.02 17.02 20.10
C LEU A 142 -20.29 15.81 19.20
N CYS A 143 -21.56 15.56 18.84
CA CYS A 143 -21.94 14.50 17.91
C CYS A 143 -21.26 14.68 16.56
N TRP A 144 -21.19 15.91 16.05
CA TRP A 144 -20.51 16.21 14.79
C TRP A 144 -19.00 15.92 14.87
N VAL A 145 -18.34 16.32 15.95
CA VAL A 145 -16.92 16.06 16.19
C VAL A 145 -16.61 14.56 16.29
N ILE A 146 -17.47 13.79 16.96
CA ILE A 146 -17.32 12.34 17.11
C ILE A 146 -17.42 11.63 15.76
N LEU A 147 -18.35 12.04 14.88
CA LEU A 147 -18.50 11.50 13.53
C LEU A 147 -17.36 11.89 12.59
N TRP A 148 -16.74 13.05 12.82
CA TRP A 148 -15.67 13.54 11.95
C TRP A 148 -14.47 12.58 11.88
N LYS A 149 -14.04 12.04 13.00
CA LYS A 149 -12.88 11.14 13.09
C LYS A 149 -12.96 9.90 12.19
N PRO A 150 -14.03 9.09 12.20
CA PRO A 150 -14.16 7.95 11.29
C PRO A 150 -14.30 8.38 9.83
N ILE A 151 -14.96 9.49 9.54
CA ILE A 151 -15.11 10.03 8.19
C ILE A 151 -13.77 10.49 7.63
N GLU A 152 -12.99 11.23 8.41
CA GLU A 152 -11.62 11.64 8.07
C GLU A 152 -10.75 10.43 7.68
N ARG A 153 -10.81 9.35 8.48
CA ARG A 153 -10.07 8.12 8.19
C ARG A 153 -10.49 7.47 6.88
N LEU A 154 -11.77 7.42 6.57
CA LEU A 154 -12.29 6.87 5.33
C LEU A 154 -11.85 7.68 4.11
N ILE A 155 -11.84 8.99 4.20
CA ILE A 155 -11.54 9.88 3.07
C ILE A 155 -10.02 9.95 2.82
N PHE A 156 -9.23 10.22 3.86
CA PHE A 156 -7.81 10.58 3.71
C PHE A 156 -6.85 9.40 3.82
N TYR A 157 -7.15 8.37 4.62
CA TYR A 157 -6.21 7.28 4.88
C TYR A 157 -6.45 6.04 4.02
N TRP A 158 -7.55 5.97 3.29
CA TRP A 158 -7.87 4.86 2.40
C TRP A 158 -7.01 4.87 1.12
N ASN A 159 -6.85 6.04 0.52
CA ASN A 159 -6.21 6.20 -0.78
C ASN A 159 -4.72 5.79 -0.83
N PRO A 160 -3.87 6.13 0.17
CA PRO A 160 -2.48 5.68 0.21
C PRO A 160 -2.33 4.15 0.17
N PHE A 161 -3.10 3.42 0.99
CA PHE A 161 -3.06 1.95 0.99
C PHE A 161 -3.38 1.33 -0.37
N LEU A 162 -4.41 1.84 -1.04
CA LEU A 162 -4.79 1.34 -2.37
C LEU A 162 -3.71 1.64 -3.42
N LYS A 163 -3.03 2.78 -3.31
CA LYS A 163 -1.92 3.12 -4.19
C LYS A 163 -0.75 2.15 -4.00
N ASP A 164 -0.36 1.91 -2.75
CA ASP A 164 0.77 1.03 -2.43
C ASP A 164 0.50 -0.42 -2.87
N ILE A 165 -0.68 -0.95 -2.58
CA ILE A 165 -1.10 -2.29 -3.03
C ILE A 165 -1.10 -2.38 -4.56
N SER A 166 -1.61 -1.36 -5.26
CA SER A 166 -1.62 -1.32 -6.73
C SER A 166 -0.22 -1.29 -7.33
N ILE A 167 0.72 -0.58 -6.71
CA ILE A 167 2.12 -0.53 -7.13
C ILE A 167 2.79 -1.90 -6.91
N LEU A 168 2.61 -2.52 -5.75
CA LEU A 168 3.15 -3.84 -5.44
C LEU A 168 2.61 -4.92 -6.39
N GLU A 169 1.32 -4.87 -6.73
CA GLU A 169 0.72 -5.77 -7.73
C GLU A 169 1.35 -5.63 -9.12
N LYS A 170 1.67 -4.41 -9.51
CA LYS A 170 2.32 -4.15 -10.80
C LYS A 170 3.79 -4.59 -10.83
N LEU A 171 4.49 -4.45 -9.70
CA LEU A 171 5.86 -4.97 -9.57
C LEU A 171 5.89 -6.50 -9.62
N GLU A 172 4.92 -7.17 -8.99
CA GLU A 172 4.76 -8.62 -9.07
C GLU A 172 4.52 -9.10 -10.50
N LYS A 173 3.71 -8.34 -11.27
CA LYS A 173 3.31 -8.69 -12.65
C LYS A 173 4.20 -8.06 -13.73
N ALA A 174 5.25 -7.34 -13.34
CA ALA A 174 6.11 -6.64 -14.27
C ALA A 174 6.76 -7.59 -15.28
N GLU A 175 6.83 -7.13 -16.53
CA GLU A 175 7.47 -7.85 -17.61
C GLU A 175 8.99 -7.88 -17.42
N VAL A 176 9.59 -9.03 -17.66
CA VAL A 176 11.04 -9.22 -17.58
C VAL A 176 11.59 -9.24 -19.00
N ILE A 177 12.45 -8.29 -19.31
CA ILE A 177 13.13 -8.16 -20.59
C ILE A 177 14.61 -8.46 -20.37
N VAL A 178 15.08 -9.57 -20.94
CA VAL A 178 16.49 -9.96 -20.83
C VAL A 178 17.21 -9.48 -22.09
N THR A 179 18.29 -8.71 -21.92
CA THR A 179 19.08 -8.14 -23.01
C THR A 179 20.55 -8.43 -22.81
N GLU A 180 21.22 -8.82 -23.87
CA GLU A 180 22.69 -8.92 -23.91
C GLU A 180 23.30 -7.53 -23.99
N VAL A 181 24.37 -7.31 -23.25
CA VAL A 181 25.16 -6.06 -23.37
C VAL A 181 26.19 -6.28 -24.46
N ASP A 182 25.95 -5.72 -25.64
CA ASP A 182 27.00 -5.64 -26.68
C ASP A 182 28.16 -4.78 -26.15
N ASN A 183 29.33 -5.37 -26.11
CA ASN A 183 30.58 -4.70 -25.77
C ASN A 183 31.11 -3.88 -26.93
#